data_20d164486a2be1b7c76b146bad863ac4
#
_entry.id   20d164486a2be1b7c76b146bad863ac4
#
_cell.length_a   1.000
_cell.length_b   1.000
_cell.length_c   1.000
_cell.angle_alpha   90.00
_cell.angle_beta   90.00
_cell.angle_gamma   90.00
#
_symmetry.space_group_name_H-M   'P 1'
#
loop_
_entity.id
_entity.type
_entity.pdbx_description
1 polymer ?
#
loop_
_entity_poly.entity_id
_entity_poly.type
_entity_poly.pdbx_seq_one_letter_code
_entity_poly.pdbx_strand_id
1 'polypeptide(L)'
;MKITHVIHLALVLTAAAAVAACTPQPALMEMEEWDLVWISDSSGWDVAEVYAALIEEDTGITVNVHDNWIGGLPAATVLHALQGTPTHSYTLEHLADELREAEIIVFYGNPVGSWEEDNPADWVCTTHTGNYVNNCEMETFDTYIADLEAIYALIFELRDGQPTIVRAFDAYNPRVSNFQAEGCYEACTACWDNYNAAIHQAAASYNIPVAAVFEAWNGAGWTQDPVALGYTKDGEHPSELGAVVIAEALVATGYEPVVP
;
A
#
# COMPACT_ATOMS: atom_id res chain seq x y z
N MET A 1 -50.11 61.29 30.70
CA MET A 1 -49.30 61.38 29.45
C MET A 1 -47.98 60.65 29.72
N LYS A 2 -47.83 59.44 29.23
CA LYS A 2 -46.63 58.66 29.41
C LYS A 2 -45.98 58.45 28.01
N ILE A 3 -44.77 59.02 27.90
CA ILE A 3 -43.97 58.96 26.68
C ILE A 3 -43.10 57.69 26.77
N THR A 4 -43.33 56.70 25.87
CA THR A 4 -42.57 55.50 25.80
C THR A 4 -41.44 55.68 24.75
N HIS A 5 -40.19 55.62 25.21
CA HIS A 5 -39.02 55.71 24.35
C HIS A 5 -38.74 54.26 23.81
N VAL A 6 -38.81 54.08 22.52
CA VAL A 6 -38.39 52.86 21.83
C VAL A 6 -36.93 53.03 21.43
N ILE A 7 -36.05 52.25 22.05
CA ILE A 7 -34.63 52.20 21.69
C ILE A 7 -34.50 51.13 20.61
N HIS A 8 -34.11 51.53 19.40
CA HIS A 8 -33.72 50.65 18.32
C HIS A 8 -32.25 50.25 18.50
N LEU A 9 -32.03 48.99 18.84
CA LEU A 9 -30.69 48.41 18.89
C LEU A 9 -30.35 47.89 17.48
N ALA A 10 -29.45 48.57 16.77
CA ALA A 10 -28.93 48.15 15.48
C ALA A 10 -27.83 47.12 15.73
N LEU A 11 -28.09 45.86 15.37
CA LEU A 11 -27.11 44.78 15.40
C LEU A 11 -26.26 44.85 14.12
N VAL A 12 -25.01 45.31 14.25
CA VAL A 12 -24.04 45.27 13.15
C VAL A 12 -23.40 43.89 13.14
N LEU A 13 -23.82 43.00 12.20
CA LEU A 13 -23.14 41.76 11.90
C LEU A 13 -21.91 42.06 11.05
N THR A 14 -20.73 42.00 11.64
CA THR A 14 -19.45 41.93 10.90
C THR A 14 -19.22 40.50 10.45
N ALA A 15 -19.46 40.22 9.18
CA ALA A 15 -19.04 38.99 8.52
C ALA A 15 -17.52 39.04 8.33
N ALA A 16 -16.77 38.34 9.17
CA ALA A 16 -15.36 38.05 8.92
C ALA A 16 -15.27 37.00 7.79
N ALA A 17 -14.99 37.47 6.59
CA ALA A 17 -14.60 36.58 5.49
C ALA A 17 -13.21 36.00 5.82
N ALA A 18 -13.16 34.71 6.25
CA ALA A 18 -11.93 33.96 6.30
C ALA A 18 -11.49 33.74 4.84
N VAL A 19 -10.53 34.51 4.38
CA VAL A 19 -9.78 34.23 3.16
C VAL A 19 -8.87 33.07 3.54
N ALA A 20 -9.29 31.84 3.21
CA ALA A 20 -8.38 30.73 3.18
C ALA A 20 -7.31 31.09 2.13
N ALA A 21 -6.12 31.46 2.59
CA ALA A 21 -4.97 31.59 1.72
C ALA A 21 -4.71 30.18 1.16
N CYS A 22 -5.09 29.96 -0.11
CA CYS A 22 -4.55 28.85 -0.89
C CYS A 22 -3.04 29.12 -0.99
N THR A 23 -2.26 28.55 -0.08
CA THR A 23 -0.82 28.40 -0.31
C THR A 23 -0.72 27.49 -1.54
N PRO A 24 -0.06 27.92 -2.62
CA PRO A 24 0.16 27.05 -3.76
C PRO A 24 0.91 25.82 -3.23
N GLN A 25 0.33 24.63 -3.43
CA GLN A 25 0.99 23.37 -3.17
C GLN A 25 2.21 23.33 -4.08
N PRO A 26 3.43 23.11 -3.56
CA PRO A 26 4.60 23.02 -4.42
C PRO A 26 4.35 21.91 -5.43
N ALA A 27 4.52 22.23 -6.69
CA ALA A 27 4.28 21.27 -7.77
C ALA A 27 5.45 20.29 -7.79
N LEU A 28 5.22 19.01 -7.45
CA LEU A 28 6.21 17.94 -7.60
C LEU A 28 6.82 17.93 -9.01
N MET A 29 6.03 18.27 -10.02
CA MET A 29 6.44 18.33 -11.43
C MET A 29 7.51 19.41 -11.77
N GLU A 30 7.92 20.24 -10.82
CA GLU A 30 9.03 21.19 -11.01
C GLU A 30 10.38 20.62 -10.54
N MET A 31 10.39 19.40 -9.97
CA MET A 31 11.62 18.73 -9.53
C MET A 31 12.27 17.99 -10.70
N GLU A 32 13.59 17.96 -10.71
CA GLU A 32 14.38 17.23 -11.74
C GLU A 32 14.59 15.75 -11.33
N GLU A 33 14.49 15.44 -10.05
CA GLU A 33 14.72 14.12 -9.47
C GLU A 33 13.67 13.82 -8.40
N TRP A 34 13.25 12.56 -8.32
CA TRP A 34 12.39 12.02 -7.26
C TRP A 34 13.06 10.85 -6.57
N ASP A 35 12.88 10.74 -5.26
CA ASP A 35 13.28 9.59 -4.48
C ASP A 35 12.07 8.64 -4.32
N LEU A 36 12.20 7.41 -4.81
CA LEU A 36 11.24 6.33 -4.66
C LEU A 36 11.68 5.41 -3.51
N VAL A 37 10.92 5.40 -2.42
CA VAL A 37 11.10 4.42 -1.35
C VAL A 37 10.12 3.26 -1.59
N TRP A 38 10.68 2.10 -1.91
CA TRP A 38 9.95 0.86 -2.12
C TRP A 38 10.04 -0.01 -0.87
N ILE A 39 8.91 -0.45 -0.33
CA ILE A 39 8.83 -1.31 0.84
C ILE A 39 7.91 -2.47 0.51
N SER A 40 8.44 -3.69 0.41
CA SER A 40 7.61 -4.86 0.10
C SER A 40 8.20 -6.15 0.66
N ASP A 41 7.39 -7.19 0.66
CA ASP A 41 7.93 -8.54 0.73
C ASP A 41 8.44 -9.01 -0.64
N SER A 42 8.71 -10.30 -0.80
CA SER A 42 9.21 -10.84 -2.06
C SER A 42 8.22 -10.78 -3.23
N SER A 43 6.96 -10.40 -2.99
CA SER A 43 5.99 -10.14 -4.07
C SER A 43 6.34 -8.89 -4.87
N GLY A 44 7.14 -7.98 -4.32
CA GLY A 44 7.66 -6.80 -5.00
C GLY A 44 9.09 -6.94 -5.55
N TRP A 45 9.66 -8.14 -5.54
CA TRP A 45 11.02 -8.38 -6.00
C TRP A 45 11.20 -7.97 -7.47
N ASP A 46 12.25 -7.20 -7.75
CA ASP A 46 12.60 -6.62 -9.07
C ASP A 46 11.54 -5.65 -9.64
N VAL A 47 10.52 -5.23 -8.87
CA VAL A 47 9.45 -4.33 -9.35
C VAL A 47 9.86 -2.86 -9.23
N ALA A 48 10.58 -2.48 -8.20
CA ALA A 48 10.92 -1.08 -7.90
C ALA A 48 11.62 -0.38 -9.07
N GLU A 49 12.64 -1.03 -9.64
CA GLU A 49 13.41 -0.50 -10.78
C GLU A 49 12.56 -0.41 -12.05
N VAL A 50 11.67 -1.38 -12.28
CA VAL A 50 10.75 -1.37 -13.42
C VAL A 50 9.75 -0.22 -13.28
N TYR A 51 9.21 -0.01 -12.08
CA TYR A 51 8.28 1.09 -11.81
C TYR A 51 8.95 2.44 -11.96
N ALA A 52 10.17 2.60 -11.44
CA ALA A 52 10.98 3.81 -11.62
C ALA A 52 11.19 4.13 -13.11
N ALA A 53 11.58 3.13 -13.91
CA ALA A 53 11.79 3.31 -15.34
C ALA A 53 10.51 3.76 -16.09
N LEU A 54 9.34 3.25 -15.70
CA LEU A 54 8.05 3.67 -16.27
C LEU A 54 7.71 5.11 -15.86
N ILE A 55 7.99 5.51 -14.62
CA ILE A 55 7.81 6.89 -14.17
C ILE A 55 8.70 7.85 -14.97
N GLU A 56 9.97 7.49 -15.16
CA GLU A 56 10.92 8.28 -15.97
C GLU A 56 10.46 8.42 -17.42
N GLU A 57 9.91 7.35 -18.01
CA GLU A 57 9.36 7.38 -19.37
C GLU A 57 8.15 8.31 -19.46
N ASP A 58 7.24 8.27 -18.49
CA ASP A 58 6.00 9.04 -18.50
C ASP A 58 6.22 10.53 -18.17
N THR A 59 7.14 10.83 -17.24
CA THR A 59 7.27 12.17 -16.65
C THR A 59 8.52 12.93 -17.14
N GLY A 60 9.55 12.20 -17.54
CA GLY A 60 10.87 12.75 -17.83
C GLY A 60 11.69 13.11 -16.58
N ILE A 61 11.23 12.74 -15.39
CA ILE A 61 11.89 13.01 -14.11
C ILE A 61 12.75 11.80 -13.74
N THR A 62 14.00 12.02 -13.35
CA THR A 62 14.86 10.93 -12.87
C THR A 62 14.38 10.39 -11.54
N VAL A 63 14.37 9.07 -11.38
CA VAL A 63 13.91 8.40 -10.15
C VAL A 63 15.05 7.64 -9.48
N ASN A 64 15.41 8.05 -8.27
CA ASN A 64 16.38 7.34 -7.43
C ASN A 64 15.63 6.29 -6.59
N VAL A 65 16.01 5.02 -6.69
CA VAL A 65 15.32 3.91 -6.02
C VAL A 65 15.99 3.55 -4.70
N HIS A 66 15.23 3.55 -3.62
CA HIS A 66 15.57 2.99 -2.31
C HIS A 66 14.73 1.72 -2.13
N ASP A 67 15.32 0.58 -2.54
CA ASP A 67 14.60 -0.71 -2.55
C ASP A 67 14.76 -1.45 -1.22
N ASN A 68 13.70 -1.46 -0.42
CA ASN A 68 13.62 -2.08 0.90
C ASN A 68 12.80 -3.38 0.90
N TRP A 69 12.84 -4.17 -0.18
CA TRP A 69 12.18 -5.47 -0.16
C TRP A 69 12.91 -6.48 0.72
N ILE A 70 12.15 -7.29 1.45
CA ILE A 70 12.66 -8.38 2.30
C ILE A 70 11.72 -9.57 2.16
N GLY A 71 12.26 -10.77 1.89
CA GLY A 71 11.44 -11.97 1.76
C GLY A 71 10.49 -12.19 2.95
N GLY A 72 9.18 -12.27 2.68
CA GLY A 72 8.16 -12.46 3.69
C GLY A 72 8.00 -11.31 4.69
N LEU A 73 8.39 -10.07 4.34
CA LEU A 73 8.38 -8.90 5.23
C LEU A 73 6.98 -8.66 5.85
N PRO A 74 6.80 -8.85 7.17
CA PRO A 74 5.55 -8.55 7.83
C PRO A 74 5.32 -7.04 7.97
N ALA A 75 4.06 -6.59 7.84
CA ALA A 75 3.69 -5.21 8.14
C ALA A 75 4.09 -4.80 9.56
N ALA A 76 3.89 -5.67 10.55
CA ALA A 76 4.30 -5.44 11.93
C ALA A 76 5.81 -5.13 12.08
N THR A 77 6.67 -5.77 11.26
CA THR A 77 8.12 -5.50 11.29
C THR A 77 8.43 -4.09 10.78
N VAL A 78 7.76 -3.66 9.72
CA VAL A 78 7.89 -2.29 9.21
C VAL A 78 7.41 -1.27 10.25
N LEU A 79 6.25 -1.53 10.87
CA LEU A 79 5.73 -0.68 11.94
C LEU A 79 6.73 -0.53 13.09
N HIS A 80 7.32 -1.63 13.56
CA HIS A 80 8.34 -1.60 14.60
C HIS A 80 9.57 -0.78 14.18
N ALA A 81 10.05 -0.95 12.95
CA ALA A 81 11.17 -0.17 12.44
C ALA A 81 10.88 1.34 12.45
N LEU A 82 9.69 1.75 11.98
CA LEU A 82 9.27 3.15 11.98
C LEU A 82 9.08 3.73 13.39
N GLN A 83 8.72 2.90 14.36
CA GLN A 83 8.63 3.27 15.78
C GLN A 83 9.98 3.32 16.49
N GLY A 84 11.08 3.05 15.78
CA GLY A 84 12.44 3.02 16.34
C GLY A 84 12.71 1.78 17.20
N THR A 85 11.91 0.73 17.09
CA THR A 85 12.17 -0.56 17.73
C THR A 85 13.20 -1.31 16.89
N PRO A 86 14.30 -1.83 17.47
CA PRO A 86 15.27 -2.58 16.72
C PRO A 86 14.63 -3.78 16.02
N THR A 87 14.89 -3.89 14.72
CA THR A 87 14.52 -5.06 13.91
C THR A 87 15.79 -5.84 13.57
N HIS A 88 15.63 -7.11 13.20
CA HIS A 88 16.78 -7.92 12.77
C HIS A 88 17.21 -7.61 11.31
N SER A 89 16.54 -6.66 10.65
CA SER A 89 16.83 -6.28 9.27
C SER A 89 17.60 -4.96 9.22
N TYR A 90 18.84 -5.02 8.76
CA TYR A 90 19.67 -3.83 8.51
C TYR A 90 19.06 -2.93 7.43
N THR A 91 18.29 -3.49 6.50
CA THR A 91 17.63 -2.75 5.41
C THR A 91 16.66 -1.70 5.93
N LEU A 92 16.03 -1.93 7.10
CA LEU A 92 15.05 -1.01 7.66
C LEU A 92 15.65 0.03 8.63
N GLU A 93 16.96 -0.01 8.90
CA GLU A 93 17.61 0.93 9.85
C GLU A 93 17.55 2.38 9.37
N HIS A 94 17.49 2.61 8.05
CA HIS A 94 17.46 3.93 7.43
C HIS A 94 16.06 4.33 6.91
N LEU A 95 15.09 3.43 7.03
CA LEU A 95 13.78 3.59 6.42
C LEU A 95 13.09 4.91 6.79
N ALA A 96 13.14 5.31 8.06
CA ALA A 96 12.52 6.55 8.50
C ALA A 96 13.21 7.81 7.91
N ASP A 97 14.51 7.77 7.64
CA ASP A 97 15.24 8.86 7.01
C ASP A 97 14.93 8.92 5.51
N GLU A 98 14.90 7.78 4.84
CA GLU A 98 14.50 7.68 3.43
C GLU A 98 13.07 8.18 3.20
N LEU A 99 12.12 7.79 4.06
CA LEU A 99 10.73 8.24 3.97
C LEU A 99 10.56 9.75 4.15
N ARG A 100 11.44 10.43 4.89
CA ARG A 100 11.37 11.89 5.04
C ARG A 100 11.67 12.64 3.75
N GLU A 101 12.53 12.08 2.93
CA GLU A 101 12.99 12.72 1.69
C GLU A 101 12.18 12.27 0.46
N ALA A 102 11.48 11.15 0.52
CA ALA A 102 10.82 10.49 -0.61
C ALA A 102 9.67 11.29 -1.23
N GLU A 103 9.68 11.49 -2.52
CA GLU A 103 8.54 11.99 -3.30
C GLU A 103 7.53 10.87 -3.59
N ILE A 104 8.02 9.62 -3.73
CA ILE A 104 7.21 8.44 -4.03
C ILE A 104 7.46 7.38 -2.96
N ILE A 105 6.37 6.84 -2.42
CA ILE A 105 6.43 5.74 -1.45
C ILE A 105 5.47 4.65 -1.91
N VAL A 106 6.01 3.45 -2.13
CA VAL A 106 5.20 2.26 -2.40
C VAL A 106 5.31 1.32 -1.22
N PHE A 107 4.18 0.92 -0.67
CA PHE A 107 4.14 0.03 0.47
C PHE A 107 3.26 -1.20 0.22
N TYR A 108 3.84 -2.37 0.49
CA TYR A 108 3.15 -3.65 0.58
C TYR A 108 3.77 -4.48 1.70
N GLY A 109 3.01 -4.78 2.73
CA GLY A 109 3.44 -5.63 3.84
C GLY A 109 2.67 -6.93 3.89
N ASN A 110 3.36 -8.02 4.21
CA ASN A 110 2.74 -9.32 4.39
C ASN A 110 1.94 -9.33 5.73
N PRO A 111 0.71 -9.88 5.79
CA PRO A 111 -0.04 -10.01 7.03
C PRO A 111 0.52 -11.10 7.96
N VAL A 112 1.30 -12.03 7.42
CA VAL A 112 1.88 -13.11 8.23
C VAL A 112 2.88 -12.50 9.20
N GLY A 113 2.63 -12.72 10.47
CA GLY A 113 3.54 -12.28 11.54
C GLY A 113 4.89 -12.93 11.40
N SER A 114 5.86 -12.34 12.06
CA SER A 114 7.28 -12.63 12.08
C SER A 114 7.66 -14.12 11.97
N TRP A 115 8.89 -14.38 11.60
CA TRP A 115 9.59 -15.66 11.63
C TRP A 115 9.59 -16.37 13.01
N GLU A 116 8.90 -15.83 14.00
CA GLU A 116 8.77 -16.37 15.33
C GLU A 116 7.59 -17.33 15.45
N GLU A 117 7.71 -18.27 16.38
CA GLU A 117 7.05 -19.56 16.56
C GLU A 117 5.49 -19.59 16.51
N ASP A 118 4.82 -18.45 16.45
CA ASP A 118 3.37 -18.34 16.33
C ASP A 118 2.91 -18.02 14.90
N ASN A 119 3.64 -18.54 13.92
CA ASN A 119 3.29 -18.35 12.52
C ASN A 119 1.91 -18.93 12.20
N PRO A 120 0.87 -18.12 12.05
CA PRO A 120 -0.38 -18.59 11.47
C PRO A 120 -0.18 -18.73 9.94
N ALA A 121 0.83 -19.52 9.52
CA ALA A 121 1.03 -19.91 8.12
C ALA A 121 -0.24 -20.52 7.51
N ASP A 122 -1.28 -20.59 8.29
CA ASP A 122 -2.55 -21.24 8.02
C ASP A 122 -3.66 -20.27 7.55
N TRP A 123 -3.39 -18.96 7.44
CA TRP A 123 -4.39 -18.02 6.91
C TRP A 123 -4.48 -18.10 5.38
N VAL A 124 -3.37 -18.39 4.72
CA VAL A 124 -3.39 -18.74 3.30
C VAL A 124 -3.69 -20.22 3.20
N CYS A 125 -4.79 -20.56 2.56
CA CYS A 125 -5.19 -21.93 2.26
C CYS A 125 -3.98 -22.77 1.85
N THR A 126 -3.35 -23.46 2.80
CA THR A 126 -2.17 -24.26 2.54
C THR A 126 -2.55 -25.73 2.45
N THR A 127 -2.08 -26.40 1.41
CA THR A 127 -2.42 -27.76 1.07
C THR A 127 -1.51 -28.79 1.70
N HIS A 128 -0.66 -28.39 2.64
CA HIS A 128 0.40 -29.28 3.15
C HIS A 128 -0.07 -30.53 3.90
N THR A 129 -1.35 -30.63 4.27
CA THR A 129 -1.86 -31.77 5.04
C THR A 129 -3.23 -32.29 4.60
N GLY A 130 -3.81 -31.77 3.51
CA GLY A 130 -5.17 -32.12 3.11
C GLY A 130 -6.27 -31.61 4.06
N ASN A 131 -5.89 -30.87 5.08
CA ASN A 131 -6.80 -30.14 5.95
C ASN A 131 -6.71 -28.67 5.59
N TYR A 132 -7.74 -28.17 4.92
CA TYR A 132 -7.88 -26.75 4.63
C TYR A 132 -8.24 -26.03 5.93
N VAL A 133 -7.27 -25.45 6.60
CA VAL A 133 -7.55 -24.54 7.71
C VAL A 133 -7.88 -23.19 7.10
N ASN A 134 -9.15 -22.88 7.05
CA ASN A 134 -9.66 -21.63 6.52
C ASN A 134 -9.83 -20.64 7.67
N ASN A 135 -8.73 -20.03 8.09
CA ASN A 135 -8.75 -18.98 9.11
C ASN A 135 -8.68 -17.60 8.44
N CYS A 136 -9.57 -17.38 7.46
CA CYS A 136 -9.56 -16.24 6.57
C CYS A 136 -10.77 -15.33 6.74
N GLU A 137 -11.44 -15.41 7.88
CA GLU A 137 -12.49 -14.45 8.20
C GLU A 137 -11.89 -13.03 8.29
N MET A 138 -12.65 -12.00 7.95
CA MET A 138 -12.17 -10.61 7.98
C MET A 138 -11.57 -10.21 9.33
N GLU A 139 -12.15 -10.70 10.43
CA GLU A 139 -11.67 -10.44 11.79
C GLU A 139 -10.24 -10.94 12.03
N THR A 140 -9.79 -11.93 11.26
CA THR A 140 -8.40 -12.42 11.30
C THR A 140 -7.40 -11.34 10.83
N PHE A 141 -7.86 -10.39 10.01
CA PHE A 141 -7.04 -9.30 9.49
C PHE A 141 -7.12 -8.01 10.30
N ASP A 142 -7.88 -7.95 11.41
CA ASP A 142 -8.05 -6.71 12.19
C ASP A 142 -6.70 -6.13 12.67
N THR A 143 -5.79 -6.98 13.16
CA THR A 143 -4.44 -6.54 13.58
C THR A 143 -3.64 -6.04 12.39
N TYR A 144 -3.70 -6.74 11.27
CA TYR A 144 -3.02 -6.35 10.04
C TYR A 144 -3.51 -5.00 9.51
N ILE A 145 -4.83 -4.79 9.49
CA ILE A 145 -5.43 -3.49 9.12
C ILE A 145 -4.91 -2.38 10.03
N ALA A 146 -4.90 -2.63 11.35
CA ALA A 146 -4.41 -1.65 12.33
C ALA A 146 -2.91 -1.33 12.13
N ASP A 147 -2.08 -2.34 11.81
CA ASP A 147 -0.67 -2.14 11.51
C ASP A 147 -0.46 -1.30 10.24
N LEU A 148 -1.22 -1.60 9.17
CA LEU A 148 -1.18 -0.82 7.93
C LEU A 148 -1.59 0.64 8.17
N GLU A 149 -2.69 0.88 8.89
CA GLU A 149 -3.14 2.23 9.23
C GLU A 149 -2.11 2.98 10.06
N ALA A 150 -1.45 2.32 11.02
CA ALA A 150 -0.39 2.91 11.82
C ALA A 150 0.86 3.25 10.97
N ILE A 151 1.23 2.39 10.01
CA ILE A 151 2.32 2.65 9.06
C ILE A 151 2.00 3.87 8.20
N TYR A 152 0.80 3.94 7.62
CA TYR A 152 0.38 5.09 6.81
C TYR A 152 0.38 6.39 7.62
N ALA A 153 -0.10 6.35 8.87
CA ALA A 153 -0.04 7.51 9.76
C ALA A 153 1.40 7.99 9.97
N LEU A 154 2.35 7.07 10.23
CA LEU A 154 3.75 7.40 10.43
C LEU A 154 4.41 7.91 9.14
N ILE A 155 4.07 7.37 7.97
CA ILE A 155 4.54 7.89 6.68
C ILE A 155 4.15 9.36 6.53
N PHE A 156 2.87 9.70 6.73
CA PHE A 156 2.43 11.10 6.62
C PHE A 156 2.99 12.00 7.71
N GLU A 157 3.22 11.49 8.93
CA GLU A 157 3.90 12.23 9.98
C GLU A 157 5.36 12.53 9.59
N LEU A 158 6.09 11.55 9.06
CA LEU A 158 7.47 11.73 8.60
C LEU A 158 7.58 12.70 7.45
N ARG A 159 6.60 12.72 6.54
CA ARG A 159 6.54 13.65 5.41
C ARG A 159 6.17 15.10 5.80
N ASP A 160 5.68 15.33 7.01
CA ASP A 160 5.39 16.67 7.58
C ASP A 160 4.64 17.61 6.60
N GLY A 161 3.62 17.08 5.91
CA GLY A 161 2.81 17.82 4.95
C GLY A 161 3.46 18.08 3.59
N GLN A 162 4.61 17.47 3.31
CA GLN A 162 5.19 17.52 1.96
C GLN A 162 4.31 16.73 0.98
N PRO A 163 4.12 17.22 -0.26
CA PRO A 163 3.43 16.46 -1.29
C PRO A 163 4.11 15.13 -1.52
N THR A 164 3.36 14.03 -1.41
CA THR A 164 3.94 12.70 -1.52
C THR A 164 3.01 11.78 -2.30
N ILE A 165 3.54 11.10 -3.29
CA ILE A 165 2.86 10.05 -4.04
C ILE A 165 2.95 8.78 -3.21
N VAL A 166 1.90 8.44 -2.45
CA VAL A 166 1.85 7.18 -1.69
C VAL A 166 0.98 6.19 -2.45
N ARG A 167 1.50 4.99 -2.65
CA ARG A 167 0.79 3.89 -3.33
C ARG A 167 0.88 2.60 -2.53
N ALA A 168 -0.16 1.80 -2.64
CA ALA A 168 -0.17 0.41 -2.21
C ALA A 168 -0.51 -0.47 -3.41
N PHE A 169 -0.31 -1.77 -3.30
CA PHE A 169 -0.86 -2.73 -4.25
C PHE A 169 -1.45 -3.92 -3.52
N ASP A 170 -2.44 -4.56 -4.14
CA ASP A 170 -3.08 -5.75 -3.61
C ASP A 170 -2.31 -7.02 -4.02
N ALA A 171 -2.56 -8.11 -3.29
CA ALA A 171 -1.79 -9.35 -3.42
C ALA A 171 -2.33 -10.21 -4.57
N TYR A 172 -1.48 -10.62 -5.49
CA TYR A 172 -1.80 -11.64 -6.48
C TYR A 172 -1.79 -13.04 -5.88
N ASN A 173 -2.57 -13.96 -6.46
CA ASN A 173 -2.59 -15.38 -6.09
C ASN A 173 -1.76 -16.21 -7.08
N PRO A 174 -0.55 -16.66 -6.73
CA PRO A 174 0.28 -17.45 -7.64
C PRO A 174 -0.15 -18.92 -7.70
N ARG A 175 -1.10 -19.38 -6.86
CA ARG A 175 -1.42 -20.79 -6.63
C ARG A 175 -2.74 -21.24 -7.24
N VAL A 176 -3.27 -20.54 -8.23
CA VAL A 176 -4.57 -20.84 -8.87
C VAL A 176 -4.65 -22.28 -9.33
N SER A 177 -3.68 -22.73 -10.11
CA SER A 177 -3.65 -24.13 -10.62
C SER A 177 -3.54 -25.17 -9.51
N ASN A 178 -2.78 -24.87 -8.46
CA ASN A 178 -2.63 -25.77 -7.31
C ASN A 178 -3.98 -25.91 -6.60
N PHE A 179 -4.67 -24.81 -6.31
CA PHE A 179 -5.98 -24.84 -5.64
C PHE A 179 -7.05 -25.55 -6.50
N GLN A 180 -7.01 -25.36 -7.82
CA GLN A 180 -7.89 -26.07 -8.75
C GLN A 180 -7.62 -27.57 -8.75
N ALA A 181 -6.35 -27.99 -8.83
CA ALA A 181 -5.94 -29.38 -8.83
C ALA A 181 -6.31 -30.12 -7.53
N GLU A 182 -6.30 -29.40 -6.42
CA GLU A 182 -6.64 -29.94 -5.10
C GLU A 182 -8.12 -29.81 -4.75
N GLY A 183 -8.92 -29.17 -5.60
CA GLY A 183 -10.36 -29.01 -5.41
C GLY A 183 -10.75 -28.04 -4.29
N CYS A 184 -9.84 -27.13 -3.89
CA CYS A 184 -10.08 -26.14 -2.84
C CYS A 184 -10.20 -24.70 -3.37
N TYR A 185 -10.22 -24.51 -4.68
CA TYR A 185 -10.16 -23.18 -5.30
C TYR A 185 -11.14 -22.18 -4.71
N GLU A 186 -12.44 -22.54 -4.57
CA GLU A 186 -13.45 -21.61 -4.06
C GLU A 186 -13.17 -21.20 -2.61
N ALA A 187 -12.81 -22.17 -1.76
CA ALA A 187 -12.51 -21.89 -0.35
C ALA A 187 -11.23 -21.05 -0.20
N CYS A 188 -10.22 -21.32 -1.00
CA CYS A 188 -8.94 -20.61 -0.92
C CYS A 188 -9.01 -19.21 -1.53
N THR A 189 -9.83 -19.00 -2.56
CA THR A 189 -10.03 -17.68 -3.16
C THR A 189 -10.67 -16.71 -2.17
N ALA A 190 -11.60 -17.16 -1.34
CA ALA A 190 -12.20 -16.32 -0.31
C ALA A 190 -11.18 -15.72 0.67
N CYS A 191 -10.06 -16.42 0.92
CA CYS A 191 -8.96 -15.89 1.73
C CYS A 191 -8.26 -14.72 1.05
N TRP A 192 -8.00 -14.85 -0.24
CA TRP A 192 -7.37 -13.78 -1.02
C TRP A 192 -8.28 -12.55 -1.14
N ASP A 193 -9.59 -12.75 -1.25
CA ASP A 193 -10.57 -11.68 -1.25
C ASP A 193 -10.53 -10.87 0.04
N ASN A 194 -10.56 -11.56 1.19
CA ASN A 194 -10.52 -10.90 2.50
C ASN A 194 -9.16 -10.24 2.76
N TYR A 195 -8.08 -10.87 2.34
CA TYR A 195 -6.75 -10.27 2.42
C TYR A 195 -6.66 -8.97 1.62
N ASN A 196 -7.07 -8.99 0.37
CA ASN A 196 -7.07 -7.81 -0.47
C ASN A 196 -8.06 -6.75 0.03
N ALA A 197 -9.23 -7.16 0.56
CA ALA A 197 -10.16 -6.24 1.20
C ALA A 197 -9.54 -5.54 2.41
N ALA A 198 -8.70 -6.22 3.20
CA ALA A 198 -7.97 -5.60 4.32
C ALA A 198 -6.98 -4.53 3.85
N ILE A 199 -6.21 -4.78 2.77
CA ILE A 199 -5.31 -3.79 2.17
C ILE A 199 -6.10 -2.57 1.71
N HIS A 200 -7.18 -2.78 0.95
CA HIS A 200 -8.02 -1.70 0.46
C HIS A 200 -8.68 -0.90 1.59
N GLN A 201 -9.14 -1.57 2.66
CA GLN A 201 -9.73 -0.91 3.82
C GLN A 201 -8.75 0.02 4.51
N ALA A 202 -7.55 -0.45 4.82
CA ALA A 202 -6.52 0.37 5.47
C ALA A 202 -6.09 1.56 4.59
N ALA A 203 -5.84 1.32 3.30
CA ALA A 203 -5.46 2.36 2.35
C ALA A 203 -6.54 3.43 2.18
N ALA A 204 -7.82 3.04 2.17
CA ALA A 204 -8.95 3.97 2.05
C ALA A 204 -9.04 4.96 3.21
N SER A 205 -8.61 4.59 4.43
CA SER A 205 -8.58 5.47 5.60
C SER A 205 -7.67 6.70 5.38
N TYR A 206 -6.72 6.60 4.44
CA TYR A 206 -5.75 7.65 4.11
C TYR A 206 -5.85 8.13 2.65
N ASN A 207 -6.90 7.79 1.93
CA ASN A 207 -7.07 8.09 0.51
C ASN A 207 -5.92 7.58 -0.39
N ILE A 208 -5.23 6.51 0.02
CA ILE A 208 -4.13 5.92 -0.74
C ILE A 208 -4.68 5.07 -1.88
N PRO A 209 -4.33 5.34 -3.14
CA PRO A 209 -4.68 4.47 -4.25
C PRO A 209 -4.00 3.11 -4.12
N VAL A 210 -4.77 2.03 -4.35
CA VAL A 210 -4.27 0.65 -4.39
C VAL A 210 -4.23 0.18 -5.82
N ALA A 211 -3.08 -0.24 -6.30
CA ALA A 211 -2.93 -0.84 -7.63
C ALA A 211 -3.59 -2.22 -7.66
N ALA A 212 -4.41 -2.48 -8.68
CA ALA A 212 -5.19 -3.70 -8.85
C ALA A 212 -4.32 -4.85 -9.42
N VAL A 213 -3.28 -5.24 -8.68
CA VAL A 213 -2.35 -6.30 -9.09
C VAL A 213 -3.03 -7.65 -9.13
N PHE A 214 -3.95 -7.91 -8.20
CA PHE A 214 -4.73 -9.15 -8.19
C PHE A 214 -5.53 -9.33 -9.50
N GLU A 215 -6.22 -8.30 -9.95
CA GLU A 215 -6.95 -8.36 -11.21
C GLU A 215 -5.99 -8.47 -12.42
N ALA A 216 -4.89 -7.74 -12.41
CA ALA A 216 -3.92 -7.76 -13.50
C ALA A 216 -3.24 -9.12 -13.67
N TRP A 217 -3.00 -9.84 -12.57
CA TRP A 217 -2.35 -11.15 -12.58
C TRP A 217 -3.33 -12.32 -12.73
N ASN A 218 -4.47 -12.24 -12.05
CA ASN A 218 -5.42 -13.36 -11.96
C ASN A 218 -6.68 -13.16 -12.84
N GLY A 219 -6.76 -12.00 -13.55
CA GLY A 219 -7.88 -11.65 -14.41
C GLY A 219 -9.14 -11.26 -13.65
N ALA A 220 -10.10 -10.64 -14.33
CA ALA A 220 -11.35 -10.15 -13.74
C ALA A 220 -12.21 -11.26 -13.08
N GLY A 221 -11.98 -12.52 -13.43
CA GLY A 221 -12.64 -13.68 -12.80
C GLY A 221 -11.75 -14.40 -11.80
N TRP A 222 -10.54 -13.89 -11.54
CA TRP A 222 -9.54 -14.39 -10.58
C TRP A 222 -9.07 -15.84 -10.84
N THR A 223 -9.38 -16.37 -12.01
CA THR A 223 -9.12 -17.76 -12.39
C THR A 223 -7.92 -17.94 -13.30
N GLN A 224 -7.30 -16.86 -13.74
CA GLN A 224 -6.08 -16.95 -14.56
C GLN A 224 -4.92 -17.40 -13.68
N ASP A 225 -4.15 -18.34 -14.22
CA ASP A 225 -2.97 -18.88 -13.54
C ASP A 225 -1.72 -18.07 -13.92
N PRO A 226 -1.14 -17.29 -12.99
CA PRO A 226 0.06 -16.50 -13.25
C PRO A 226 1.26 -17.33 -13.68
N VAL A 227 1.36 -18.58 -13.24
CA VAL A 227 2.42 -19.52 -13.66
C VAL A 227 2.30 -19.83 -15.15
N ALA A 228 1.08 -20.14 -15.61
CA ALA A 228 0.81 -20.42 -17.02
C ALA A 228 1.01 -19.19 -17.92
N LEU A 229 0.81 -17.99 -17.38
CA LEU A 229 1.06 -16.72 -18.08
C LEU A 229 2.54 -16.30 -18.10
N GLY A 230 3.40 -17.01 -17.36
CA GLY A 230 4.81 -16.67 -17.24
C GLY A 230 5.10 -15.48 -16.34
N TYR A 231 4.14 -15.06 -15.49
CA TYR A 231 4.30 -13.96 -14.57
C TYR A 231 5.18 -14.31 -13.36
N THR A 232 5.40 -15.61 -13.10
CA THR A 232 6.26 -16.06 -12.02
C THR A 232 7.53 -16.70 -12.56
N LYS A 233 8.68 -16.53 -11.85
CA LYS A 233 9.96 -17.17 -12.18
C LYS A 233 10.12 -18.55 -11.57
N ASP A 234 9.42 -18.84 -10.47
CA ASP A 234 9.56 -20.08 -9.68
C ASP A 234 8.21 -20.64 -9.20
N GLY A 235 7.11 -20.09 -9.70
CA GLY A 235 5.75 -20.47 -9.30
C GLY A 235 5.18 -19.61 -8.19
N GLU A 236 5.91 -18.62 -7.69
CA GLU A 236 5.50 -17.74 -6.59
C GLU A 236 5.93 -16.29 -6.82
N HIS A 237 7.22 -16.05 -7.03
CA HIS A 237 7.79 -14.71 -7.15
C HIS A 237 7.70 -14.16 -8.57
N PRO A 238 7.62 -12.82 -8.73
CA PRO A 238 7.54 -12.20 -10.05
C PRO A 238 8.70 -12.61 -10.97
N SER A 239 8.38 -12.91 -12.21
CA SER A 239 9.34 -12.91 -13.32
C SER A 239 9.56 -11.46 -13.81
N GLU A 240 10.47 -11.26 -14.76
CA GLU A 240 10.61 -9.96 -15.43
C GLU A 240 9.26 -9.47 -16.02
N LEU A 241 8.49 -10.37 -16.63
CA LEU A 241 7.16 -10.04 -17.15
C LEU A 241 6.16 -9.72 -16.04
N GLY A 242 6.18 -10.49 -14.94
CA GLY A 242 5.32 -10.25 -13.78
C GLY A 242 5.62 -8.91 -13.10
N ALA A 243 6.91 -8.55 -12.99
CA ALA A 243 7.32 -7.25 -12.45
C ALA A 243 6.78 -6.09 -13.30
N VAL A 244 6.82 -6.22 -14.64
CA VAL A 244 6.21 -5.22 -15.55
C VAL A 244 4.72 -5.08 -15.30
N VAL A 245 3.98 -6.19 -15.16
CA VAL A 245 2.52 -6.14 -14.92
C VAL A 245 2.19 -5.46 -13.60
N ILE A 246 2.99 -5.68 -12.54
CA ILE A 246 2.80 -4.98 -11.25
C ILE A 246 3.10 -3.47 -11.42
N ALA A 247 4.21 -3.14 -12.07
CA ALA A 247 4.60 -1.76 -12.27
C ALA A 247 3.57 -0.98 -13.13
N GLU A 248 3.04 -1.58 -14.20
CA GLU A 248 1.97 -0.99 -15.02
C GLU A 248 0.68 -0.77 -14.22
N ALA A 249 0.32 -1.70 -13.32
CA ALA A 249 -0.82 -1.53 -12.43
C ALA A 249 -0.61 -0.35 -11.45
N LEU A 250 0.63 -0.13 -10.97
CA LEU A 250 0.97 1.03 -10.15
C LEU A 250 0.90 2.33 -10.95
N VAL A 251 1.46 2.37 -12.17
CA VAL A 251 1.37 3.53 -13.09
C VAL A 251 -0.09 3.91 -13.34
N ALA A 252 -0.98 2.92 -13.51
CA ALA A 252 -2.40 3.16 -13.74
C ALA A 252 -3.10 3.90 -12.57
N THR A 253 -2.50 3.95 -11.38
CA THR A 253 -3.02 4.75 -10.26
C THR A 253 -2.68 6.24 -10.37
N GLY A 254 -1.87 6.64 -11.35
CA GLY A 254 -1.41 8.02 -11.56
C GLY A 254 -0.31 8.46 -10.59
N TYR A 255 0.07 9.74 -10.68
CA TYR A 255 1.17 10.34 -9.90
C TYR A 255 0.68 11.51 -9.02
N GLU A 256 -0.60 11.59 -8.75
CA GLU A 256 -1.12 12.66 -7.88
C GLU A 256 -0.71 12.40 -6.43
N PRO A 257 -0.18 13.41 -5.73
CA PRO A 257 0.10 13.30 -4.30
C PRO A 257 -1.15 12.98 -3.49
N VAL A 258 -0.96 12.20 -2.44
CA VAL A 258 -2.03 11.91 -1.49
C VAL A 258 -2.12 13.02 -0.44
N VAL A 259 -3.34 13.46 -0.18
CA VAL A 259 -3.66 14.34 0.94
C VAL A 259 -4.47 13.51 1.93
N PRO A 260 -3.90 13.17 3.10
CA PRO A 260 -4.55 12.32 4.10
C PRO A 260 -5.77 12.98 4.77
#